data_4f282e61fb6e2274fa7d7f3930e20228
#
_entry.id   4f282e61fb6e2274fa7d7f3930e20228
#
_cell.length_a   1.000
_cell.length_b   1.000
_cell.length_c   1.000
_cell.angle_alpha   90.00
_cell.angle_beta   90.00
_cell.angle_gamma   90.00
#
_symmetry.space_group_name_H-M   'P 1'
#
loop_
_entity.id
_entity.type
_entity.pdbx_description
1 polymer ?
#
loop_
_entity_poly.entity_id
_entity_poly.type
_entity_poly.pdbx_seq_one_letter_code
_entity_poly.pdbx_strand_id
1 'polypeptide(L)'
;MKKSLFLLVLALSACQYAEPSANLAMCHDPNDALEEFSLFANDKNFRNAHPSPLQTETIAEGEIIEYPVEDGANGKGYLLKAKKKTNKYLLLFHEWWGLNDYIKNETALWGKELGINVLAIDLYDGKVATTSDEAGALMKANDPKRSSAIILGAAKYLGDDANFRTMGWCFGGGWSLQAALLLKEKAKGCVVYYGMPEKDVEKLKTLQCAVLMIHPTQDQWINAEVVSDFETNMKAAGKKLSVHHYEANHAFANPSSPRYNEAEAKAARKVAKAFLKK
;
A
#
# COMPACT_ATOMS: atom_id res chain seq x y z
N MET A 1 -64.40 -27.35 -59.62
CA MET A 1 -64.20 -26.75 -58.28
C MET A 1 -62.96 -27.33 -57.67
N LYS A 2 -61.79 -26.62 -57.81
CA LYS A 2 -60.52 -27.04 -57.32
C LYS A 2 -60.24 -26.29 -56.01
N LYS A 3 -60.12 -26.98 -54.89
CA LYS A 3 -59.73 -26.42 -53.59
C LYS A 3 -58.15 -26.45 -53.52
N SER A 4 -57.55 -25.26 -53.47
CA SER A 4 -56.14 -25.10 -53.22
C SER A 4 -55.90 -25.15 -51.73
N LEU A 5 -55.04 -26.05 -51.29
CA LEU A 5 -54.53 -26.15 -49.91
C LEU A 5 -53.28 -25.31 -49.75
N PHE A 6 -53.34 -24.24 -48.95
CA PHE A 6 -52.18 -23.45 -48.59
C PHE A 6 -51.46 -24.12 -47.41
N LEU A 7 -50.24 -24.57 -47.66
CA LEU A 7 -49.36 -25.01 -46.58
C LEU A 7 -48.63 -23.79 -45.99
N LEU A 8 -48.87 -23.55 -44.70
CA LEU A 8 -48.18 -22.54 -43.95
C LEU A 8 -46.91 -23.13 -43.35
N VAL A 9 -45.74 -22.76 -43.87
CA VAL A 9 -44.44 -23.17 -43.31
C VAL A 9 -44.07 -22.17 -42.21
N LEU A 10 -44.14 -22.60 -40.93
CA LEU A 10 -43.58 -21.85 -39.82
C LEU A 10 -42.07 -22.05 -39.81
N ALA A 11 -41.32 -21.02 -40.13
CA ALA A 11 -39.89 -20.95 -39.90
C ALA A 11 -39.65 -20.62 -38.42
N LEU A 12 -39.20 -21.62 -37.64
CA LEU A 12 -38.67 -21.41 -36.29
C LEU A 12 -37.28 -20.80 -36.43
N SER A 13 -37.16 -19.51 -36.16
CA SER A 13 -35.88 -18.85 -36.02
C SER A 13 -35.30 -19.24 -34.64
N ALA A 14 -34.29 -20.13 -34.63
CA ALA A 14 -33.48 -20.43 -33.46
C ALA A 14 -32.57 -19.24 -33.18
N CYS A 15 -32.96 -18.42 -32.19
CA CYS A 15 -32.08 -17.40 -31.66
C CYS A 15 -30.94 -18.10 -30.87
N GLN A 16 -29.79 -18.26 -31.49
CA GLN A 16 -28.59 -18.71 -30.80
C GLN A 16 -28.15 -17.59 -29.88
N TYR A 17 -28.34 -17.75 -28.59
CA TYR A 17 -27.69 -16.95 -27.57
C TYR A 17 -26.18 -17.26 -27.62
N ALA A 18 -25.43 -16.37 -28.21
CA ALA A 18 -23.97 -16.36 -28.05
C ALA A 18 -23.67 -15.98 -26.61
N GLU A 19 -23.07 -16.90 -25.87
CA GLU A 19 -22.50 -16.56 -24.58
C GLU A 19 -21.42 -15.48 -24.76
N PRO A 20 -21.44 -14.38 -23.97
CA PRO A 20 -20.36 -13.43 -24.02
C PRO A 20 -19.13 -14.12 -23.44
N SER A 21 -18.15 -14.43 -24.29
CA SER A 21 -16.81 -14.76 -23.87
C SER A 21 -16.29 -13.57 -23.05
N ALA A 22 -16.26 -13.72 -21.73
CA ALA A 22 -15.66 -12.78 -20.80
C ALA A 22 -14.14 -12.82 -20.96
N ASN A 23 -13.62 -12.29 -22.05
CA ASN A 23 -12.30 -11.70 -22.10
C ASN A 23 -12.43 -10.32 -21.41
N LEU A 24 -12.44 -10.32 -20.09
CA LEU A 24 -12.04 -9.18 -19.30
C LEU A 24 -10.55 -8.96 -19.59
N ALA A 25 -10.25 -8.28 -20.67
CA ALA A 25 -9.01 -7.56 -20.77
C ALA A 25 -9.02 -6.60 -19.58
N MET A 26 -8.28 -6.94 -18.53
CA MET A 26 -7.97 -5.99 -17.47
C MET A 26 -7.30 -4.82 -18.18
N CYS A 27 -8.01 -3.69 -18.27
CA CYS A 27 -7.43 -2.46 -18.75
C CYS A 27 -6.32 -2.09 -17.76
N HIS A 28 -5.10 -2.44 -18.08
CA HIS A 28 -3.89 -1.98 -17.42
C HIS A 28 -3.89 -0.45 -17.60
N ASP A 29 -3.99 0.29 -16.51
CA ASP A 29 -3.72 1.72 -16.52
C ASP A 29 -2.19 1.89 -16.36
N PRO A 30 -1.45 2.27 -17.40
CA PRO A 30 -0.01 2.43 -17.32
C PRO A 30 0.42 3.55 -16.36
N ASN A 31 -0.53 4.33 -15.87
CA ASN A 31 -0.30 5.38 -14.88
C ASN A 31 -0.64 4.95 -13.45
N ASP A 32 -1.14 3.72 -13.23
CA ASP A 32 -1.38 3.22 -11.87
C ASP A 32 -0.07 2.75 -11.23
N ALA A 33 0.42 3.57 -10.31
CA ALA A 33 1.67 3.32 -9.60
C ALA A 33 1.67 2.02 -8.78
N LEU A 34 0.51 1.61 -8.24
CA LEU A 34 0.40 0.37 -7.48
C LEU A 34 0.43 -0.84 -8.39
N GLU A 35 -0.23 -0.75 -9.54
CA GLU A 35 -0.22 -1.80 -10.55
C GLU A 35 1.21 -1.97 -11.12
N GLU A 36 1.88 -0.87 -11.46
CA GLU A 36 3.28 -0.90 -11.91
C GLU A 36 4.19 -1.57 -10.88
N PHE A 37 4.05 -1.22 -9.60
CA PHE A 37 4.83 -1.86 -8.55
C PHE A 37 4.53 -3.36 -8.44
N SER A 38 3.29 -3.77 -8.64
CA SER A 38 2.90 -5.18 -8.61
C SER A 38 3.57 -6.03 -9.70
N LEU A 39 3.96 -5.40 -10.83
CA LEU A 39 4.68 -6.07 -11.91
C LEU A 39 6.07 -6.55 -11.49
N PHE A 40 6.70 -5.90 -10.50
CA PHE A 40 7.98 -6.37 -9.94
C PHE A 40 7.87 -7.77 -9.34
N ALA A 41 6.68 -8.24 -8.97
CA ALA A 41 6.47 -9.64 -8.60
C ALA A 41 6.85 -10.64 -9.70
N ASN A 42 6.84 -10.22 -10.98
CA ASN A 42 7.26 -11.03 -12.12
C ASN A 42 8.77 -10.95 -12.37
N ASP A 43 9.44 -9.93 -11.85
CA ASP A 43 10.88 -9.75 -12.03
C ASP A 43 11.65 -10.74 -11.13
N LYS A 44 12.41 -11.62 -11.77
CA LYS A 44 13.27 -12.60 -11.08
C LYS A 44 14.35 -11.91 -10.24
N ASN A 45 14.88 -10.77 -10.70
CA ASN A 45 15.90 -10.03 -9.98
C ASN A 45 15.29 -9.40 -8.72
N PHE A 46 14.07 -8.88 -8.81
CA PHE A 46 13.34 -8.37 -7.64
C PHE A 46 13.13 -9.49 -6.61
N ARG A 47 12.61 -10.65 -7.00
CA ARG A 47 12.42 -11.78 -6.08
C ARG A 47 13.73 -12.27 -5.46
N ASN A 48 14.77 -12.43 -6.26
CA ASN A 48 16.10 -12.86 -5.77
C ASN A 48 16.73 -11.84 -4.82
N ALA A 49 16.44 -10.57 -5.02
CA ALA A 49 16.90 -9.48 -4.17
C ALA A 49 16.15 -9.39 -2.84
N HIS A 50 15.04 -10.10 -2.71
CA HIS A 50 14.20 -10.15 -1.52
C HIS A 50 14.08 -11.60 -1.03
N PRO A 51 15.14 -12.21 -0.49
CA PRO A 51 15.05 -13.53 0.12
C PRO A 51 14.13 -13.49 1.34
N SER A 52 13.69 -14.65 1.79
CA SER A 52 12.81 -14.79 2.96
C SER A 52 13.34 -13.98 4.15
N PRO A 53 12.48 -13.22 4.83
CA PRO A 53 12.90 -12.41 5.95
C PRO A 53 13.38 -13.29 7.11
N LEU A 54 14.36 -12.80 7.85
CA LEU A 54 14.78 -13.44 9.08
C LEU A 54 13.61 -13.42 10.07
N GLN A 55 13.44 -14.53 10.79
CA GLN A 55 12.44 -14.59 11.85
C GLN A 55 12.82 -13.61 12.97
N THR A 56 11.85 -12.84 13.43
CA THR A 56 11.98 -11.91 14.54
C THR A 56 10.98 -12.30 15.63
N GLU A 57 11.39 -12.20 16.88
CA GLU A 57 10.43 -12.34 18.00
C GLU A 57 9.48 -11.16 18.03
N THR A 58 8.19 -11.42 18.22
CA THR A 58 7.16 -10.37 18.29
C THR A 58 7.22 -9.66 19.63
N ILE A 59 7.29 -8.34 19.61
CA ILE A 59 7.06 -7.50 20.80
C ILE A 59 5.54 -7.42 21.01
N ALA A 60 5.01 -8.21 21.94
CA ALA A 60 3.56 -8.32 22.20
C ALA A 60 3.02 -7.14 23.01
N GLU A 61 3.06 -5.92 22.46
CA GLU A 61 2.54 -4.71 23.14
C GLU A 61 1.20 -4.22 22.56
N GLY A 62 0.79 -4.70 21.38
CA GLY A 62 -0.45 -4.32 20.69
C GLY A 62 -1.43 -5.50 20.60
N GLU A 63 -2.56 -5.25 19.99
CA GLU A 63 -3.64 -6.23 19.78
C GLU A 63 -4.06 -6.30 18.31
N ILE A 64 -4.40 -7.48 17.81
CA ILE A 64 -5.09 -7.62 16.53
C ILE A 64 -6.52 -7.12 16.71
N ILE A 65 -6.93 -6.21 15.84
CA ILE A 65 -8.30 -5.70 15.78
C ILE A 65 -8.94 -6.07 14.44
N GLU A 66 -10.26 -6.16 14.46
CA GLU A 66 -11.10 -6.24 13.26
C GLU A 66 -12.06 -5.06 13.26
N TYR A 67 -12.35 -4.55 12.07
CA TYR A 67 -13.25 -3.40 11.90
C TYR A 67 -14.09 -3.54 10.63
N PRO A 68 -15.33 -2.98 10.65
CA PRO A 68 -16.21 -3.03 9.49
C PRO A 68 -15.63 -2.31 8.28
N VAL A 69 -15.82 -2.88 7.10
CA VAL A 69 -15.45 -2.32 5.80
C VAL A 69 -16.65 -2.38 4.87
N GLU A 70 -16.82 -1.37 4.02
CA GLU A 70 -18.04 -1.23 3.20
C GLU A 70 -18.21 -2.33 2.14
N ASP A 71 -17.15 -3.02 1.74
CA ASP A 71 -17.18 -4.14 0.79
C ASP A 71 -17.62 -5.49 1.42
N GLY A 72 -17.98 -5.50 2.69
CA GLY A 72 -18.63 -6.60 3.41
C GLY A 72 -17.71 -7.44 4.27
N ALA A 73 -16.44 -7.63 3.93
CA ALA A 73 -15.48 -8.36 4.77
C ALA A 73 -14.79 -7.41 5.75
N ASN A 74 -14.65 -7.80 7.04
CA ASN A 74 -13.94 -6.99 8.01
C ASN A 74 -12.47 -6.76 7.59
N GLY A 75 -11.99 -5.53 7.78
CA GLY A 75 -10.57 -5.23 7.74
C GLY A 75 -9.89 -5.65 9.03
N LYS A 76 -8.59 -5.88 8.98
CA LYS A 76 -7.75 -6.27 10.11
C LYS A 76 -6.56 -5.34 10.27
N GLY A 77 -6.01 -5.29 11.47
CA GLY A 77 -4.77 -4.58 11.73
C GLY A 77 -4.23 -4.87 13.12
N TYR A 78 -3.00 -4.45 13.37
CA TYR A 78 -2.35 -4.54 14.67
C TYR A 78 -2.29 -3.16 15.32
N LEU A 79 -3.07 -2.95 16.38
CA LEU A 79 -3.24 -1.67 17.06
C LEU A 79 -2.42 -1.60 18.35
N LEU A 80 -1.58 -0.57 18.45
CA LEU A 80 -0.98 -0.14 19.70
C LEU A 80 -1.63 1.18 20.13
N LYS A 81 -2.26 1.20 21.29
CA LYS A 81 -2.82 2.41 21.89
C LYS A 81 -1.74 3.20 22.64
N ALA A 82 -1.75 4.50 22.48
CA ALA A 82 -0.86 5.38 23.24
C ALA A 82 -1.16 5.33 24.74
N LYS A 83 -0.12 5.48 25.58
CA LYS A 83 -0.28 5.54 27.04
C LYS A 83 -1.16 6.72 27.51
N LYS A 84 -1.10 7.84 26.78
CA LYS A 84 -1.95 9.02 27.02
C LYS A 84 -3.01 9.10 25.93
N LYS A 85 -4.27 9.35 26.32
CA LYS A 85 -5.39 9.50 25.38
C LYS A 85 -5.05 10.57 24.32
N THR A 86 -5.19 10.22 23.07
CA THR A 86 -4.94 11.09 21.92
C THR A 86 -5.78 10.63 20.73
N ASN A 87 -6.11 11.56 19.83
CA ASN A 87 -6.75 11.29 18.55
C ASN A 87 -5.74 11.27 17.38
N LYS A 88 -4.45 11.22 17.69
CA LYS A 88 -3.38 11.11 16.69
C LYS A 88 -3.05 9.66 16.45
N TYR A 89 -2.99 9.29 15.18
CA TYR A 89 -2.68 7.94 14.74
C TYR A 89 -1.57 7.96 13.69
N LEU A 90 -0.68 6.97 13.76
CA LEU A 90 0.19 6.58 12.67
C LEU A 90 -0.37 5.31 12.05
N LEU A 91 -0.72 5.35 10.76
CA LEU A 91 -1.06 4.18 9.98
C LEU A 91 0.21 3.64 9.34
N LEU A 92 0.56 2.39 9.64
CA LEU A 92 1.70 1.70 9.06
C LEU A 92 1.24 0.74 7.97
N PHE A 93 1.98 0.71 6.87
CA PHE A 93 1.75 -0.18 5.74
C PHE A 93 2.94 -1.12 5.56
N HIS A 94 2.63 -2.42 5.60
CA HIS A 94 3.63 -3.48 5.53
C HIS A 94 4.27 -3.58 4.15
N GLU A 95 5.45 -4.19 4.09
CA GLU A 95 6.09 -4.58 2.85
C GLU A 95 5.30 -5.69 2.15
N TRP A 96 5.75 -6.17 1.03
CA TRP A 96 5.09 -7.24 0.26
C TRP A 96 4.92 -8.58 1.01
N TRP A 97 5.52 -8.70 2.20
CA TRP A 97 5.43 -9.88 3.07
C TRP A 97 4.10 -10.01 3.82
N GLY A 98 3.31 -8.96 3.91
CA GLY A 98 2.12 -8.91 4.77
C GLY A 98 2.41 -8.38 6.18
N LEU A 99 1.40 -8.42 7.05
CA LEU A 99 1.48 -7.94 8.43
C LEU A 99 2.23 -8.96 9.32
N ASN A 100 3.53 -9.09 9.09
CA ASN A 100 4.42 -10.00 9.80
C ASN A 100 4.93 -9.41 11.14
N ASP A 101 5.72 -10.18 11.86
CA ASP A 101 6.21 -9.79 13.18
C ASP A 101 7.16 -8.58 13.14
N TYR A 102 7.90 -8.39 12.05
CA TYR A 102 8.69 -7.16 11.85
C TYR A 102 7.79 -5.91 11.89
N ILE A 103 6.68 -5.89 11.18
CA ILE A 103 5.75 -4.76 11.15
C ILE A 103 5.06 -4.55 12.49
N LYS A 104 4.72 -5.64 13.23
CA LYS A 104 4.19 -5.54 14.59
C LYS A 104 5.23 -4.92 15.54
N ASN A 105 6.50 -5.28 15.40
CA ASN A 105 7.59 -4.69 16.16
C ASN A 105 7.79 -3.20 15.82
N GLU A 106 7.74 -2.83 14.54
CA GLU A 106 7.76 -1.42 14.12
C GLU A 106 6.58 -0.64 14.72
N THR A 107 5.39 -1.25 14.81
CA THR A 107 4.23 -0.64 15.48
C THR A 107 4.54 -0.28 16.93
N ALA A 108 5.14 -1.20 17.69
CA ALA A 108 5.52 -0.98 19.07
C ALA A 108 6.60 0.12 19.20
N LEU A 109 7.63 0.07 18.36
CA LEU A 109 8.72 1.04 18.37
C LEU A 109 8.25 2.46 18.04
N TRP A 110 7.45 2.63 16.97
CA TRP A 110 6.94 3.93 16.57
C TRP A 110 5.96 4.50 17.59
N GLY A 111 5.09 3.67 18.18
CA GLY A 111 4.18 4.09 19.25
C GLY A 111 4.92 4.63 20.47
N LYS A 112 5.99 3.94 20.89
CA LYS A 112 6.87 4.38 21.96
C LYS A 112 7.61 5.68 21.63
N GLU A 113 8.10 5.81 20.39
CA GLU A 113 8.89 6.96 19.99
C GLU A 113 8.08 8.24 19.77
N LEU A 114 6.85 8.11 19.28
CA LEU A 114 5.98 9.22 18.95
C LEU A 114 5.00 9.55 20.08
N GLY A 115 4.68 8.58 20.93
CA GLY A 115 3.68 8.73 22.01
C GLY A 115 2.25 8.87 21.49
N ILE A 116 1.94 8.31 20.32
CA ILE A 116 0.62 8.33 19.68
C ILE A 116 0.15 6.91 19.40
N ASN A 117 -1.13 6.75 19.03
CA ASN A 117 -1.64 5.45 18.59
C ASN A 117 -0.98 5.04 17.28
N VAL A 118 -0.73 3.75 17.10
CA VAL A 118 -0.22 3.20 15.84
C VAL A 118 -1.07 2.02 15.41
N LEU A 119 -1.54 2.03 14.18
CA LEU A 119 -2.26 0.92 13.57
C LEU A 119 -1.51 0.45 12.33
N ALA A 120 -0.96 -0.75 12.39
CA ALA A 120 -0.47 -1.43 11.19
C ALA A 120 -1.65 -2.07 10.47
N ILE A 121 -1.90 -1.62 9.25
CA ILE A 121 -3.00 -2.08 8.40
C ILE A 121 -2.60 -3.41 7.73
N ASP A 122 -3.51 -4.36 7.74
CA ASP A 122 -3.37 -5.61 7.02
C ASP A 122 -4.05 -5.51 5.64
N LEU A 123 -3.25 -5.39 4.58
CA LEU A 123 -3.74 -5.29 3.20
C LEU A 123 -3.94 -6.66 2.52
N TYR A 124 -3.65 -7.77 3.23
CA TYR A 124 -3.71 -9.12 2.69
C TYR A 124 -4.71 -10.03 3.41
N ASP A 125 -5.64 -9.45 4.17
CA ASP A 125 -6.71 -10.18 4.87
C ASP A 125 -6.20 -11.34 5.76
N GLY A 126 -5.09 -11.11 6.48
CA GLY A 126 -4.48 -12.08 7.42
C GLY A 126 -3.40 -12.97 6.81
N LYS A 127 -3.07 -12.80 5.53
CA LYS A 127 -2.05 -13.62 4.88
C LYS A 127 -0.67 -13.00 5.09
N VAL A 128 0.30 -13.86 5.40
CA VAL A 128 1.72 -13.50 5.55
C VAL A 128 2.55 -14.46 4.71
N ALA A 129 3.40 -13.91 3.85
CA ALA A 129 4.30 -14.70 3.02
C ALA A 129 5.59 -15.05 3.77
N THR A 130 6.11 -16.23 3.52
CA THR A 130 7.38 -16.75 4.06
C THR A 130 8.44 -16.91 2.98
N THR A 131 8.03 -16.90 1.72
CA THR A 131 8.90 -16.98 0.54
C THR A 131 8.64 -15.82 -0.41
N SER A 132 9.63 -15.47 -1.24
CA SER A 132 9.47 -14.41 -2.24
C SER A 132 8.41 -14.73 -3.31
N ASP A 133 8.19 -16.00 -3.60
CA ASP A 133 7.14 -16.43 -4.53
C ASP A 133 5.74 -16.24 -3.93
N GLU A 134 5.54 -16.59 -2.66
CA GLU A 134 4.29 -16.30 -1.93
C GLU A 134 4.04 -14.79 -1.84
N ALA A 135 5.06 -14.00 -1.47
CA ALA A 135 4.97 -12.55 -1.39
C ALA A 135 4.59 -11.93 -2.73
N GLY A 136 5.22 -12.37 -3.82
CA GLY A 136 4.88 -11.96 -5.18
C GLY A 136 3.45 -12.32 -5.56
N ALA A 137 2.97 -13.51 -5.17
CA ALA A 137 1.60 -13.93 -5.42
C ALA A 137 0.58 -13.06 -4.64
N LEU A 138 0.85 -12.75 -3.36
CA LEU A 138 0.01 -11.88 -2.55
C LEU A 138 -0.03 -10.44 -3.11
N MET A 139 1.13 -9.90 -3.49
CA MET A 139 1.21 -8.55 -4.06
C MET A 139 0.43 -8.43 -5.37
N LYS A 140 0.50 -9.43 -6.25
CA LYS A 140 -0.27 -9.49 -7.51
C LYS A 140 -1.77 -9.69 -7.30
N ALA A 141 -2.15 -10.43 -6.27
CA ALA A 141 -3.55 -10.67 -5.92
C ALA A 141 -4.18 -9.51 -5.12
N ASN A 142 -3.38 -8.51 -4.74
CA ASN A 142 -3.90 -7.35 -4.00
C ASN A 142 -4.84 -6.53 -4.89
N ASP A 143 -6.09 -6.39 -4.44
CA ASP A 143 -7.07 -5.53 -5.09
C ASP A 143 -6.98 -4.12 -4.51
N PRO A 144 -6.63 -3.09 -5.31
CA PRO A 144 -6.56 -1.71 -4.86
C PRO A 144 -7.89 -1.17 -4.30
N LYS A 145 -9.04 -1.65 -4.79
CA LYS A 145 -10.35 -1.27 -4.26
C LYS A 145 -10.55 -1.82 -2.86
N ARG A 146 -10.24 -3.10 -2.66
CA ARG A 146 -10.28 -3.73 -1.34
C ARG A 146 -9.34 -3.04 -0.35
N SER A 147 -8.12 -2.79 -0.74
CA SER A 147 -7.13 -2.11 0.11
C SER A 147 -7.57 -0.68 0.48
N SER A 148 -8.15 0.06 -0.47
CA SER A 148 -8.72 1.39 -0.21
C SER A 148 -9.89 1.31 0.77
N ALA A 149 -10.78 0.33 0.61
CA ALA A 149 -11.91 0.10 1.51
C ALA A 149 -11.43 -0.25 2.93
N ILE A 150 -10.40 -1.09 3.07
CA ILE A 150 -9.75 -1.41 4.35
C ILE A 150 -9.22 -0.14 5.03
N ILE A 151 -8.51 0.72 4.31
CA ILE A 151 -7.95 1.96 4.84
C ILE A 151 -9.05 2.91 5.32
N LEU A 152 -10.09 3.11 4.51
CA LEU A 152 -11.23 3.97 4.86
C LEU A 152 -12.04 3.38 6.04
N GLY A 153 -12.23 2.06 6.07
CA GLY A 153 -12.85 1.36 7.18
C GLY A 153 -12.09 1.56 8.49
N ALA A 154 -10.76 1.44 8.45
CA ALA A 154 -9.90 1.73 9.60
C ALA A 154 -10.07 3.18 10.08
N ALA A 155 -10.05 4.14 9.17
CA ALA A 155 -10.21 5.55 9.51
C ALA A 155 -11.58 5.84 10.16
N LYS A 156 -12.64 5.21 9.67
CA LYS A 156 -13.99 5.31 10.24
C LYS A 156 -14.06 4.67 11.64
N TYR A 157 -13.48 3.49 11.81
CA TYR A 157 -13.42 2.78 13.09
C TYR A 157 -12.69 3.57 14.18
N LEU A 158 -11.61 4.28 13.81
CA LEU A 158 -10.80 5.06 14.74
C LEU A 158 -11.43 6.40 15.14
N GLY A 159 -12.50 6.82 14.46
CA GLY A 159 -13.34 7.94 14.84
C GLY A 159 -13.21 9.17 13.94
N ASP A 160 -14.24 10.03 14.00
CA ASP A 160 -14.33 11.19 13.11
C ASP A 160 -13.34 12.31 13.45
N ASP A 161 -12.94 12.42 14.69
CA ASP A 161 -11.94 13.37 15.18
C ASP A 161 -10.49 12.86 15.03
N ALA A 162 -10.31 11.61 14.58
CA ALA A 162 -8.99 11.04 14.35
C ALA A 162 -8.25 11.78 13.24
N ASN A 163 -6.97 12.03 13.46
CA ASN A 163 -6.07 12.55 12.45
C ASN A 163 -4.88 11.61 12.27
N PHE A 164 -4.44 11.48 11.02
CA PHE A 164 -3.57 10.41 10.61
C PHE A 164 -2.24 10.95 10.09
N ARG A 165 -1.19 10.22 10.38
CA ARG A 165 0.05 10.20 9.61
C ARG A 165 0.14 8.83 8.97
N THR A 166 0.71 8.76 7.79
CA THR A 166 0.89 7.51 7.07
C THR A 166 2.37 7.21 6.91
N MET A 167 2.74 5.95 6.99
CA MET A 167 4.11 5.50 6.73
C MET A 167 4.10 4.06 6.27
N GLY A 168 4.97 3.74 5.31
CA GLY A 168 5.12 2.37 4.83
C GLY A 168 6.44 2.17 4.10
N TRP A 169 6.76 0.93 3.85
CA TRP A 169 8.01 0.48 3.23
C TRP A 169 7.72 -0.34 2.00
N CYS A 170 8.51 -0.18 0.93
CA CYS A 170 8.39 -0.98 -0.28
C CYS A 170 6.96 -0.88 -0.88
N PHE A 171 6.25 -1.99 -1.03
CA PHE A 171 4.82 -2.05 -1.37
C PHE A 171 3.98 -1.12 -0.49
N GLY A 172 4.18 -1.19 0.83
CA GLY A 172 3.51 -0.32 1.78
C GLY A 172 3.90 1.16 1.68
N GLY A 173 5.07 1.49 1.11
CA GLY A 173 5.45 2.86 0.83
C GLY A 173 4.54 3.51 -0.19
N GLY A 174 4.19 2.81 -1.27
CA GLY A 174 3.17 3.23 -2.22
C GLY A 174 1.81 3.40 -1.55
N TRP A 175 1.39 2.42 -0.74
CA TRP A 175 0.13 2.49 0.01
C TRP A 175 0.08 3.60 1.05
N SER A 176 1.21 4.00 1.64
CA SER A 176 1.27 5.16 2.52
C SER A 176 0.84 6.44 1.79
N LEU A 177 1.30 6.64 0.56
CA LEU A 177 0.91 7.79 -0.27
C LEU A 177 -0.56 7.72 -0.70
N GLN A 178 -1.03 6.54 -1.15
CA GLN A 178 -2.44 6.35 -1.50
C GLN A 178 -3.36 6.57 -0.29
N ALA A 179 -2.98 6.11 0.89
CA ALA A 179 -3.73 6.37 2.11
C ALA A 179 -3.80 7.87 2.43
N ALA A 180 -2.70 8.60 2.26
CA ALA A 180 -2.71 10.06 2.46
C ALA A 180 -3.64 10.77 1.48
N LEU A 181 -3.71 10.31 0.22
CA LEU A 181 -4.66 10.81 -0.78
C LEU A 181 -6.11 10.50 -0.41
N LEU A 182 -6.40 9.28 0.02
CA LEU A 182 -7.73 8.82 0.44
C LEU A 182 -8.25 9.56 1.68
N LEU A 183 -7.37 9.81 2.64
CA LEU A 183 -7.71 10.43 3.93
C LEU A 183 -7.85 11.95 3.86
N LYS A 184 -7.44 12.57 2.76
CA LYS A 184 -7.60 14.01 2.49
C LYS A 184 -7.13 14.87 3.68
N GLU A 185 -7.98 15.77 4.17
CA GLU A 185 -7.67 16.70 5.28
C GLU A 185 -7.40 16.01 6.62
N LYS A 186 -7.81 14.74 6.79
CA LYS A 186 -7.45 13.95 7.97
C LYS A 186 -5.97 13.50 7.94
N ALA A 187 -5.32 13.47 6.77
CA ALA A 187 -3.89 13.17 6.65
C ALA A 187 -3.05 14.41 7.03
N LYS A 188 -2.11 14.24 7.96
CA LYS A 188 -1.26 15.32 8.50
C LYS A 188 0.21 15.18 8.13
N GLY A 189 0.60 14.07 7.51
CA GLY A 189 1.94 13.80 7.02
C GLY A 189 2.02 12.41 6.43
N CYS A 190 2.84 12.25 5.40
CA CYS A 190 3.05 10.98 4.68
C CYS A 190 4.54 10.69 4.58
N VAL A 191 4.95 9.50 4.99
CA VAL A 191 6.34 9.01 4.86
C VAL A 191 6.36 7.79 3.94
N VAL A 192 7.14 7.88 2.87
CA VAL A 192 7.32 6.84 1.87
C VAL A 192 8.75 6.32 1.94
N TYR A 193 8.95 5.11 2.43
CA TYR A 193 10.23 4.43 2.35
C TYR A 193 10.27 3.60 1.08
N TYR A 194 11.11 3.98 0.13
CA TYR A 194 11.39 3.25 -1.13
C TYR A 194 10.16 2.59 -1.77
N GLY A 195 9.03 3.30 -1.74
CA GLY A 195 7.78 2.86 -2.38
C GLY A 195 7.54 3.58 -3.70
N MET A 196 6.78 2.95 -4.60
CA MET A 196 6.40 3.54 -5.87
C MET A 196 5.46 4.73 -5.63
N PRO A 197 5.82 5.93 -6.09
CA PRO A 197 4.99 7.12 -5.90
C PRO A 197 3.87 7.21 -6.94
N GLU A 198 2.83 7.95 -6.60
CA GLU A 198 1.75 8.32 -7.53
C GLU A 198 2.29 9.19 -8.67
N LYS A 199 1.88 8.91 -9.89
CA LYS A 199 2.30 9.61 -11.12
C LYS A 199 1.28 10.61 -11.62
N ASP A 200 0.01 10.40 -11.31
CA ASP A 200 -1.07 11.28 -11.75
C ASP A 200 -1.05 12.61 -10.98
N VAL A 201 -0.70 13.67 -11.68
CA VAL A 201 -0.62 15.04 -11.13
C VAL A 201 -1.99 15.50 -10.61
N GLU A 202 -3.09 15.13 -11.24
CA GLU A 202 -4.43 15.52 -10.79
C GLU A 202 -4.81 14.83 -9.46
N LYS A 203 -4.45 13.56 -9.30
CA LYS A 203 -4.56 12.89 -8.00
C LYS A 203 -3.66 13.56 -6.96
N LEU A 204 -2.42 13.84 -7.29
CA LEU A 204 -1.48 14.54 -6.39
C LEU A 204 -1.98 15.91 -5.95
N LYS A 205 -2.71 16.66 -6.79
CA LYS A 205 -3.35 17.94 -6.41
C LYS A 205 -4.35 17.78 -5.27
N THR A 206 -4.91 16.62 -5.05
CA THR A 206 -5.86 16.35 -3.95
C THR A 206 -5.19 16.13 -2.59
N LEU A 207 -3.87 15.90 -2.57
CA LEU A 207 -3.11 15.66 -1.34
C LEU A 207 -3.17 16.87 -0.40
N GLN A 208 -3.40 16.64 0.89
CA GLN A 208 -3.58 17.70 1.89
C GLN A 208 -2.45 17.77 2.93
N CYS A 209 -1.41 16.97 2.79
CA CYS A 209 -0.27 16.98 3.69
C CYS A 209 1.07 17.01 2.95
N ALA A 210 2.14 17.30 3.68
CA ALA A 210 3.50 17.16 3.15
C ALA A 210 3.89 15.67 3.07
N VAL A 211 4.80 15.36 2.13
CA VAL A 211 5.39 14.04 1.94
C VAL A 211 6.88 14.07 2.24
N LEU A 212 7.35 13.06 2.94
CA LEU A 212 8.76 12.72 3.10
C LEU A 212 9.03 11.42 2.35
N MET A 213 9.95 11.44 1.41
CA MET A 213 10.44 10.24 0.73
C MET A 213 11.84 9.88 1.23
N ILE A 214 12.01 8.65 1.65
CA ILE A 214 13.27 8.02 2.04
C ILE A 214 13.73 7.15 0.87
N HIS A 215 14.78 7.59 0.18
CA HIS A 215 15.25 6.98 -1.05
C HIS A 215 16.66 6.39 -0.90
N PRO A 216 16.84 5.07 -1.10
CA PRO A 216 18.15 4.45 -1.18
C PRO A 216 18.73 4.63 -2.60
N THR A 217 19.94 5.19 -2.71
CA THR A 217 20.56 5.56 -4.01
C THR A 217 20.96 4.37 -4.88
N GLN A 218 21.04 3.18 -4.29
CA GLN A 218 21.39 1.93 -4.98
C GLN A 218 20.14 1.11 -5.32
N ASP A 219 18.94 1.69 -5.21
CA ASP A 219 17.68 1.03 -5.54
C ASP A 219 17.54 0.91 -7.06
N GLN A 220 17.35 -0.32 -7.55
CA GLN A 220 17.20 -0.59 -8.98
C GLN A 220 15.76 -0.43 -9.48
N TRP A 221 14.79 -0.45 -8.58
CA TRP A 221 13.35 -0.39 -8.89
C TRP A 221 12.76 0.98 -8.63
N ILE A 222 12.98 1.52 -7.44
CA ILE A 222 12.65 2.91 -7.13
C ILE A 222 13.93 3.74 -7.32
N ASN A 223 14.36 3.84 -8.57
CA ASN A 223 15.62 4.44 -8.95
C ASN A 223 15.55 5.99 -8.97
N ALA A 224 16.66 6.62 -9.33
CA ALA A 224 16.76 8.08 -9.37
C ALA A 224 15.78 8.73 -10.37
N GLU A 225 15.43 8.06 -11.48
CA GLU A 225 14.47 8.55 -12.46
C GLU A 225 13.06 8.59 -11.87
N VAL A 226 12.61 7.49 -11.24
CA VAL A 226 11.31 7.44 -10.54
C VAL A 226 11.19 8.55 -9.50
N VAL A 227 12.27 8.83 -8.75
CA VAL A 227 12.27 9.89 -7.74
C VAL A 227 12.23 11.28 -8.36
N SER A 228 13.01 11.50 -9.42
CA SER A 228 13.01 12.78 -10.16
C SER A 228 11.67 13.10 -10.79
N ASP A 229 10.99 12.09 -11.34
CA ASP A 229 9.65 12.23 -11.89
C ASP A 229 8.64 12.59 -10.78
N PHE A 230 8.76 11.93 -9.62
CA PHE A 230 7.92 12.25 -8.48
C PHE A 230 8.12 13.69 -7.97
N GLU A 231 9.37 14.16 -7.89
CA GLU A 231 9.66 15.56 -7.54
C GLU A 231 9.03 16.54 -8.54
N THR A 232 9.11 16.22 -9.83
CA THR A 232 8.51 17.01 -10.92
C THR A 232 6.99 17.03 -10.79
N ASN A 233 6.35 15.88 -10.59
CA ASN A 233 4.90 15.75 -10.45
C ASN A 233 4.38 16.46 -9.19
N MET A 234 5.06 16.31 -8.06
CA MET A 234 4.70 17.00 -6.82
C MET A 234 4.82 18.52 -6.95
N LYS A 235 5.86 19.01 -7.64
CA LYS A 235 6.02 20.43 -7.96
C LYS A 235 4.88 20.92 -8.87
N ALA A 236 4.55 20.17 -9.92
CA ALA A 236 3.44 20.49 -10.83
C ALA A 236 2.08 20.49 -10.10
N ALA A 237 1.90 19.60 -9.14
CA ALA A 237 0.73 19.56 -8.27
C ALA A 237 0.70 20.67 -7.20
N GLY A 238 1.77 21.43 -7.02
CA GLY A 238 1.90 22.47 -5.98
C GLY A 238 1.98 21.89 -4.55
N LYS A 239 2.50 20.65 -4.41
CA LYS A 239 2.58 19.94 -3.12
C LYS A 239 3.99 19.90 -2.55
N LYS A 240 4.07 19.79 -1.22
CA LYS A 240 5.35 19.76 -0.50
C LYS A 240 5.91 18.35 -0.46
N LEU A 241 7.09 18.15 -1.05
CA LEU A 241 7.89 16.93 -0.98
C LEU A 241 9.27 17.25 -0.40
N SER A 242 9.75 16.38 0.47
CA SER A 242 11.15 16.34 0.89
C SER A 242 11.70 14.96 0.57
N VAL A 243 12.78 14.89 -0.20
CA VAL A 243 13.48 13.63 -0.51
C VAL A 243 14.78 13.58 0.28
N HIS A 244 15.02 12.47 0.96
CA HIS A 244 16.28 12.20 1.65
C HIS A 244 16.92 10.95 1.06
N HIS A 245 18.15 11.09 0.59
CA HIS A 245 18.93 10.02 -0.06
C HIS A 245 19.87 9.34 0.93
N TYR A 246 20.00 8.01 0.79
CA TYR A 246 20.85 7.17 1.64
C TYR A 246 21.68 6.23 0.78
N GLU A 247 22.95 6.03 1.10
CA GLU A 247 23.82 5.08 0.38
C GLU A 247 23.49 3.64 0.76
N ALA A 248 22.37 3.15 0.24
CA ALA A 248 21.83 1.84 0.58
C ALA A 248 21.06 1.24 -0.61
N ASN A 249 20.72 -0.03 -0.48
CA ASN A 249 19.84 -0.75 -1.42
C ASN A 249 18.38 -0.70 -0.97
N HIS A 250 17.47 -1.15 -1.84
CA HIS A 250 16.07 -1.40 -1.48
C HIS A 250 15.97 -2.26 -0.21
N ALA A 251 14.98 -2.00 0.65
CA ALA A 251 14.76 -2.69 1.94
C ALA A 251 15.86 -2.49 3.00
N PHE A 252 16.70 -1.46 2.87
CA PHE A 252 17.79 -1.18 3.81
C PHE A 252 17.34 -0.89 5.25
N ALA A 253 16.11 -0.43 5.42
CA ALA A 253 15.58 -0.05 6.74
C ALA A 253 14.94 -1.22 7.50
N ASN A 254 14.83 -2.40 6.88
CA ASN A 254 14.23 -3.58 7.48
C ASN A 254 15.30 -4.51 8.08
N PRO A 255 15.41 -4.64 9.42
CA PRO A 255 16.41 -5.51 10.06
C PRO A 255 16.22 -7.01 9.80
N SER A 256 15.05 -7.43 9.29
CA SER A 256 14.85 -8.82 8.84
C SER A 256 15.34 -9.05 7.40
N SER A 257 15.73 -8.00 6.69
CA SER A 257 16.31 -8.08 5.35
C SER A 257 17.83 -8.28 5.40
N PRO A 258 18.42 -9.15 4.55
CA PRO A 258 19.87 -9.25 4.41
C PRO A 258 20.52 -7.98 3.83
N ARG A 259 19.72 -7.04 3.34
CA ARG A 259 20.15 -5.72 2.84
C ARG A 259 20.10 -4.64 3.90
N TYR A 260 19.81 -5.00 5.15
CA TYR A 260 19.76 -4.06 6.26
C TYR A 260 21.05 -3.29 6.40
N ASN A 261 20.94 -1.97 6.40
CA ASN A 261 22.06 -1.07 6.70
C ASN A 261 21.70 -0.28 7.96
N GLU A 262 22.23 -0.72 9.09
CA GLU A 262 21.88 -0.18 10.40
C GLU A 262 22.15 1.33 10.52
N ALA A 263 23.26 1.81 9.98
CA ALA A 263 23.64 3.23 10.06
C ALA A 263 22.64 4.10 9.29
N GLU A 264 22.35 3.74 8.04
CA GLU A 264 21.40 4.46 7.19
C GLU A 264 19.97 4.31 7.69
N ALA A 265 19.58 3.15 8.19
CA ALA A 265 18.26 2.91 8.78
C ALA A 265 18.01 3.80 10.02
N LYS A 266 19.02 3.93 10.91
CA LYS A 266 18.95 4.84 12.06
C LYS A 266 18.87 6.31 11.63
N ALA A 267 19.64 6.71 10.63
CA ALA A 267 19.60 8.07 10.09
C ALA A 267 18.24 8.38 9.48
N ALA A 268 17.70 7.49 8.63
CA ALA A 268 16.37 7.61 8.02
C ALA A 268 15.27 7.68 9.09
N ARG A 269 15.33 6.80 10.10
CA ARG A 269 14.37 6.81 11.21
C ARG A 269 14.35 8.11 11.98
N LYS A 270 15.51 8.74 12.22
CA LYS A 270 15.63 10.05 12.87
C LYS A 270 14.92 11.14 12.07
N VAL A 271 15.10 11.16 10.75
CA VAL A 271 14.46 12.11 9.85
C VAL A 271 12.93 11.88 9.81
N ALA A 272 12.49 10.64 9.63
CA ALA A 272 11.07 10.28 9.64
C ALA A 272 10.40 10.65 10.97
N LYS A 273 11.05 10.37 12.10
CA LYS A 273 10.57 10.76 13.44
C LYS A 273 10.40 12.27 13.59
N ALA A 274 11.39 13.05 13.13
CA ALA A 274 11.31 14.51 13.18
C ALA A 274 10.18 15.05 12.30
N PHE A 275 9.95 14.44 11.13
CA PHE A 275 8.87 14.80 10.23
C PHE A 275 7.49 14.46 10.83
N LEU A 276 7.29 13.27 11.38
CA LEU A 276 6.02 12.80 11.94
C LEU A 276 5.60 13.55 13.22
N LYS A 277 6.52 14.24 13.90
CA LYS A 277 6.23 15.04 15.09
C LYS A 277 5.68 16.45 14.80
N LYS A 278 5.78 16.90 13.57
CA LYS A 278 5.20 18.18 13.11
C LYS A 278 3.68 18.06 12.95
#